data_31ad90f0418feec133bdc29adee32039
#
_entry.id   31ad90f0418feec133bdc29adee32039
#
_cell.length_a   1.000
_cell.length_b   1.000
_cell.length_c   1.000
_cell.angle_alpha   90.00
_cell.angle_beta   90.00
_cell.angle_gamma   90.00
#
_symmetry.space_group_name_H-M   'P 1'
#
loop_
_entity.id
_entity.type
_entity.pdbx_description
1 polymer ?
#
loop_
_entity_poly.entity_id
_entity_poly.type
_entity_poly.pdbx_seq_one_letter_code
_entity_poly.pdbx_strand_id
1 'polypeptide(L)'
;MNILKKGSRGEAVKQVQRALNLLPDGIFGNETEARIMEFQMDNGLKPDGIVVPATLAKLIPQRFKKSKRTITEIIIHCSATPEYKHYTASDIRKWHKRQGWSDIGYHFVIQLDGTIEEGRNIDIQGAHCTGHNSHSIGICYVGGMDSACRYAKDTRTELQKSALLSLLIDLKGMYPGVVIRGHRDFANKDCPSFDATKEYRRL
;
A
#
# COMPACT_ATOMS: atom_id res chain seq x y z
N MET A 1 -0.44 -16.03 4.20
CA MET A 1 -1.41 -15.61 3.17
C MET A 1 -2.54 -16.61 3.15
N ASN A 2 -3.79 -16.15 3.22
CA ASN A 2 -4.93 -17.07 3.17
C ASN A 2 -5.11 -17.57 1.72
N ILE A 3 -5.33 -18.86 1.58
CA ILE A 3 -5.71 -19.47 0.31
C ILE A 3 -7.10 -18.95 -0.07
N LEU A 4 -7.26 -18.44 -1.31
CA LEU A 4 -8.55 -18.01 -1.81
C LEU A 4 -9.11 -19.11 -2.74
N LYS A 5 -10.38 -19.40 -2.57
CA LYS A 5 -11.11 -20.41 -3.33
C LYS A 5 -12.59 -20.07 -3.36
N LYS A 6 -13.37 -20.81 -4.10
CA LYS A 6 -14.82 -20.67 -4.13
C LYS A 6 -15.42 -20.58 -2.72
N GLY A 7 -16.25 -19.55 -2.52
CA GLY A 7 -16.81 -19.16 -1.22
C GLY A 7 -16.00 -18.13 -0.46
N SER A 8 -14.74 -17.85 -0.81
CA SER A 8 -13.96 -16.74 -0.23
C SER A 8 -14.60 -15.39 -0.55
N ARG A 9 -14.46 -14.41 0.37
CA ARG A 9 -15.06 -13.07 0.23
C ARG A 9 -14.08 -11.99 0.69
N GLY A 10 -14.28 -10.77 0.21
CA GLY A 10 -13.58 -9.58 0.69
C GLY A 10 -12.59 -8.98 -0.31
N GLU A 11 -11.76 -8.04 0.16
CA GLU A 11 -10.90 -7.23 -0.71
C GLU A 11 -9.83 -8.04 -1.45
N ALA A 12 -9.29 -9.09 -0.83
CA ALA A 12 -8.34 -9.99 -1.50
C ALA A 12 -8.97 -10.68 -2.73
N VAL A 13 -10.27 -11.02 -2.68
CA VAL A 13 -11.01 -11.57 -3.83
C VAL A 13 -11.18 -10.51 -4.91
N LYS A 14 -11.53 -9.27 -4.54
CA LYS A 14 -11.64 -8.16 -5.52
C LYS A 14 -10.33 -7.91 -6.26
N GLN A 15 -9.20 -8.04 -5.60
CA GLN A 15 -7.89 -7.91 -6.26
C GLN A 15 -7.66 -9.01 -7.30
N VAL A 16 -7.94 -10.26 -6.95
CA VAL A 16 -7.89 -11.38 -7.89
C VAL A 16 -8.81 -11.11 -9.08
N GLN A 17 -10.02 -10.66 -8.83
CA GLN A 17 -10.99 -10.34 -9.89
C GLN A 17 -10.51 -9.21 -10.80
N ARG A 18 -9.95 -8.12 -10.24
CA ARG A 18 -9.35 -7.03 -11.05
C ARG A 18 -8.20 -7.55 -11.93
N ALA A 19 -7.33 -8.40 -11.38
CA ALA A 19 -6.21 -8.97 -12.13
C ALA A 19 -6.67 -9.91 -13.27
N LEU A 20 -7.85 -10.51 -13.13
CA LEU A 20 -8.51 -11.32 -14.15
C LEU A 20 -9.43 -10.52 -15.09
N ASN A 21 -9.49 -9.19 -14.94
CA ASN A 21 -10.43 -8.31 -15.65
C ASN A 21 -11.91 -8.70 -15.44
N LEU A 22 -12.26 -9.19 -14.23
CA LEU A 22 -13.63 -9.47 -13.82
C LEU A 22 -14.20 -8.30 -13.03
N LEU A 23 -15.54 -8.26 -12.91
CA LEU A 23 -16.22 -7.33 -12.00
C LEU A 23 -15.77 -7.61 -10.54
N PRO A 24 -15.17 -6.64 -9.83
CA PRO A 24 -14.63 -6.86 -8.50
C PRO A 24 -15.72 -6.77 -7.41
N ASP A 25 -16.67 -7.73 -7.41
CA ASP A 25 -17.74 -7.82 -6.41
C ASP A 25 -17.28 -8.34 -5.05
N GLY A 26 -16.08 -8.94 -5.00
CA GLY A 26 -15.49 -9.50 -3.79
C GLY A 26 -16.06 -10.86 -3.39
N ILE A 27 -16.73 -11.56 -4.30
CA ILE A 27 -17.28 -12.90 -4.07
C ILE A 27 -16.56 -13.88 -5.01
N PHE A 28 -15.83 -14.83 -4.46
CA PHE A 28 -15.19 -15.88 -5.23
C PHE A 28 -16.25 -16.92 -5.64
N GLY A 29 -16.95 -16.62 -6.73
CA GLY A 29 -18.00 -17.46 -7.31
C GLY A 29 -17.48 -18.38 -8.41
N ASN A 30 -18.41 -18.99 -9.15
CA ASN A 30 -18.10 -19.91 -10.27
C ASN A 30 -17.30 -19.23 -11.38
N GLU A 31 -17.62 -17.98 -11.71
CA GLU A 31 -16.92 -17.22 -12.74
C GLU A 31 -15.46 -16.96 -12.35
N THR A 32 -15.23 -16.52 -11.09
CA THR A 32 -13.87 -16.31 -10.58
C THR A 32 -13.07 -17.61 -10.58
N GLU A 33 -13.70 -18.72 -10.14
CA GLU A 33 -13.07 -20.04 -10.13
C GLU A 33 -12.67 -20.47 -11.55
N ALA A 34 -13.58 -20.38 -12.51
CA ALA A 34 -13.32 -20.76 -13.91
C ALA A 34 -12.17 -19.93 -14.51
N ARG A 35 -12.16 -18.62 -14.29
CA ARG A 35 -11.10 -17.73 -14.79
C ARG A 35 -9.75 -18.01 -14.12
N ILE A 36 -9.74 -18.40 -12.85
CA ILE A 36 -8.50 -18.85 -12.18
C ILE A 36 -7.98 -20.14 -12.79
N MET A 37 -8.85 -21.12 -13.06
CA MET A 37 -8.43 -22.38 -13.70
C MET A 37 -7.84 -22.14 -15.09
N GLU A 38 -8.46 -21.29 -15.90
CA GLU A 38 -7.95 -20.88 -17.21
C GLU A 38 -6.57 -20.21 -17.06
N PHE A 39 -6.46 -19.22 -16.18
CA PHE A 39 -5.18 -18.55 -15.89
C PHE A 39 -4.10 -19.53 -15.44
N GLN A 40 -4.45 -20.50 -14.58
CA GLN A 40 -3.51 -21.52 -14.10
C GLN A 40 -3.01 -22.40 -15.25
N MET A 41 -3.90 -22.83 -16.16
CA MET A 41 -3.52 -23.58 -17.37
C MET A 41 -2.55 -22.79 -18.24
N ASP A 42 -2.89 -21.55 -18.56
CA ASP A 42 -2.09 -20.69 -19.43
C ASP A 42 -0.68 -20.40 -18.85
N ASN A 43 -0.56 -20.48 -17.54
CA ASN A 43 0.69 -20.20 -16.81
C ASN A 43 1.43 -21.45 -16.31
N GLY A 44 1.02 -22.66 -16.76
CA GLY A 44 1.69 -23.92 -16.37
C GLY A 44 1.56 -24.23 -14.88
N LEU A 45 0.45 -23.81 -14.26
CA LEU A 45 0.10 -24.15 -12.89
C LEU A 45 -0.96 -25.27 -12.87
N LYS A 46 -1.15 -25.91 -11.73
CA LYS A 46 -2.23 -26.88 -11.55
C LYS A 46 -3.59 -26.16 -11.64
N PRO A 47 -4.48 -26.50 -12.57
CA PRO A 47 -5.75 -25.80 -12.78
C PRO A 47 -6.84 -26.30 -11.80
N ASP A 48 -6.64 -26.02 -10.51
CA ASP A 48 -7.55 -26.46 -9.43
C ASP A 48 -8.51 -25.35 -8.96
N GLY A 49 -8.45 -24.16 -9.55
CA GLY A 49 -9.28 -23.02 -9.18
C GLY A 49 -8.93 -22.40 -7.81
N ILE A 50 -7.80 -22.82 -7.22
CA ILE A 50 -7.38 -22.37 -5.90
C ILE A 50 -6.23 -21.38 -6.03
N VAL A 51 -6.39 -20.16 -5.48
CA VAL A 51 -5.35 -19.15 -5.48
C VAL A 51 -4.43 -19.38 -4.28
N VAL A 52 -3.39 -20.16 -4.52
CA VAL A 52 -2.26 -20.34 -3.59
C VAL A 52 -1.19 -19.26 -3.84
N PRO A 53 -0.18 -19.10 -2.97
CA PRO A 53 0.88 -18.10 -3.17
C PRO A 53 1.55 -18.15 -4.55
N ALA A 54 1.76 -19.33 -5.12
CA ALA A 54 2.32 -19.49 -6.45
C ALA A 54 1.41 -18.95 -7.56
N THR A 55 0.09 -19.21 -7.47
CA THR A 55 -0.91 -18.66 -8.38
C THR A 55 -0.97 -17.13 -8.26
N LEU A 56 -0.99 -16.62 -7.03
CA LEU A 56 -1.08 -15.20 -6.77
C LEU A 56 0.15 -14.44 -7.30
N ALA A 57 1.35 -14.99 -7.11
CA ALA A 57 2.60 -14.38 -7.58
C ALA A 57 2.67 -14.24 -9.11
N LYS A 58 2.03 -15.15 -9.86
CA LYS A 58 1.93 -15.05 -11.32
C LYS A 58 0.80 -14.12 -11.76
N LEU A 59 -0.34 -14.16 -11.05
CA LEU A 59 -1.52 -13.37 -11.38
C LEU A 59 -1.33 -11.89 -11.05
N ILE A 60 -0.67 -11.60 -9.92
CA ILE A 60 -0.36 -10.25 -9.46
C ILE A 60 1.16 -10.20 -9.24
N PRO A 61 1.95 -9.96 -10.30
CA PRO A 61 3.39 -9.88 -10.18
C PRO A 61 3.76 -8.77 -9.18
N GLN A 62 4.74 -9.04 -8.33
CA GLN A 62 5.23 -8.08 -7.35
C GLN A 62 5.66 -6.79 -8.05
N ARG A 63 4.93 -5.70 -7.80
CA ARG A 63 5.24 -4.37 -8.35
C ARG A 63 6.51 -3.78 -7.73
N PHE A 64 6.83 -4.20 -6.50
CA PHE A 64 7.92 -3.61 -5.72
C PHE A 64 8.86 -4.70 -5.19
N LYS A 65 10.13 -4.32 -5.05
CA LYS A 65 11.15 -5.19 -4.49
C LYS A 65 10.91 -5.42 -3.00
N LYS A 66 11.09 -6.66 -2.53
CA LYS A 66 11.15 -6.97 -1.10
C LYS A 66 12.45 -6.43 -0.50
N SER A 67 12.38 -5.74 0.63
CA SER A 67 13.55 -5.27 1.37
C SER A 67 14.35 -6.43 1.96
N LYS A 68 15.67 -6.26 2.02
CA LYS A 68 16.58 -7.15 2.76
C LYS A 68 16.54 -6.90 4.28
N ARG A 69 15.92 -5.77 4.73
CA ARG A 69 15.75 -5.43 6.15
C ARG A 69 14.66 -6.30 6.78
N THR A 70 14.74 -6.51 8.08
CA THR A 70 13.62 -7.07 8.86
C THR A 70 12.54 -5.99 8.99
N ILE A 71 11.39 -6.19 8.38
CA ILE A 71 10.26 -5.26 8.41
C ILE A 71 9.14 -5.84 9.27
N THR A 72 8.79 -5.11 10.33
CA THR A 72 7.71 -5.46 11.28
C THR A 72 6.57 -4.46 11.26
N GLU A 73 6.79 -3.26 10.68
CA GLU A 73 5.79 -2.19 10.65
C GLU A 73 5.70 -1.53 9.27
N ILE A 74 4.50 -1.10 8.92
CA ILE A 74 4.22 -0.16 7.84
C ILE A 74 3.62 1.08 8.49
N ILE A 75 4.25 2.25 8.29
CA ILE A 75 3.81 3.49 8.89
C ILE A 75 3.30 4.43 7.81
N ILE A 76 2.03 4.81 7.92
CA ILE A 76 1.36 5.68 6.96
C ILE A 76 1.51 7.14 7.40
N HIS A 77 1.83 7.99 6.43
CA HIS A 77 2.00 9.44 6.56
C HIS A 77 1.18 10.19 5.52
N CYS A 78 0.98 11.48 5.74
CA CYS A 78 0.62 12.46 4.73
C CYS A 78 1.78 13.43 4.52
N SER A 79 1.81 14.10 3.36
CA SER A 79 2.81 15.13 3.07
C SER A 79 2.55 16.45 3.82
N ALA A 80 1.43 16.56 4.54
CA ALA A 80 0.94 17.78 5.19
C ALA A 80 0.87 18.97 4.20
N THR A 81 0.37 18.69 3.00
CA THR A 81 0.16 19.67 1.94
C THR A 81 -1.32 19.96 1.74
N PRO A 82 -1.68 21.14 1.17
CA PRO A 82 -3.06 21.47 0.85
C PRO A 82 -3.71 20.43 -0.08
N GLU A 83 -5.00 20.18 0.11
CA GLU A 83 -5.80 19.32 -0.79
C GLU A 83 -5.74 19.86 -2.24
N TYR A 84 -5.90 18.96 -3.22
CA TYR A 84 -5.87 19.25 -4.66
C TYR A 84 -4.54 19.78 -5.21
N LYS A 85 -3.47 19.85 -4.42
CA LYS A 85 -2.14 20.23 -4.89
C LYS A 85 -1.33 19.00 -5.26
N HIS A 86 -0.85 18.99 -6.50
CA HIS A 86 -0.02 17.89 -7.01
C HIS A 86 1.42 18.06 -6.58
N TYR A 87 1.97 17.00 -5.98
CA TYR A 87 3.39 16.89 -5.64
C TYR A 87 3.86 15.47 -5.90
N THR A 88 5.12 15.36 -6.31
CA THR A 88 5.78 14.09 -6.61
C THR A 88 6.72 13.66 -5.49
N ALA A 89 7.20 12.42 -5.53
CA ALA A 89 8.28 11.97 -4.65
C ALA A 89 9.55 12.84 -4.82
N SER A 90 9.80 13.34 -6.04
CA SER A 90 10.90 14.25 -6.33
C SER A 90 10.77 15.59 -5.60
N ASP A 91 9.55 16.15 -5.52
CA ASP A 91 9.32 17.41 -4.81
C ASP A 91 9.51 17.24 -3.31
N ILE A 92 8.95 16.18 -2.72
CA ILE A 92 9.14 15.85 -1.29
C ILE A 92 10.63 15.61 -1.01
N ARG A 93 11.35 14.93 -1.91
CA ARG A 93 12.82 14.72 -1.80
C ARG A 93 13.57 16.05 -1.76
N LYS A 94 13.21 17.02 -2.61
CA LYS A 94 13.81 18.37 -2.61
C LYS A 94 13.57 19.08 -1.29
N TRP A 95 12.35 18.98 -0.72
CA TRP A 95 12.03 19.60 0.57
C TRP A 95 12.84 19.00 1.70
N HIS A 96 12.92 17.66 1.79
CA HIS A 96 13.69 16.98 2.81
C HIS A 96 15.19 17.29 2.70
N LYS A 97 15.75 17.34 1.48
CA LYS A 97 17.14 17.74 1.27
C LYS A 97 17.42 19.20 1.71
N ARG A 98 16.49 20.12 1.49
CA ARG A 98 16.61 21.51 1.99
C ARG A 98 16.60 21.59 3.50
N GLN A 99 16.03 20.60 4.19
CA GLN A 99 16.07 20.46 5.64
C GLN A 99 17.34 19.76 6.14
N GLY A 100 18.30 19.47 5.27
CA GLY A 100 19.56 18.80 5.61
C GLY A 100 19.52 17.27 5.57
N TRP A 101 18.43 16.66 5.11
CA TRP A 101 18.36 15.22 5.02
C TRP A 101 19.10 14.69 3.77
N SER A 102 19.64 13.46 3.86
CA SER A 102 20.37 12.84 2.75
C SER A 102 19.46 12.47 1.57
N ASP A 103 18.20 12.14 1.85
CA ASP A 103 17.21 11.73 0.84
C ASP A 103 15.78 11.95 1.38
N ILE A 104 14.77 11.66 0.54
CA ILE A 104 13.36 11.57 0.98
C ILE A 104 13.23 10.58 2.15
N GLY A 105 12.39 10.90 3.13
CA GLY A 105 12.18 10.06 4.32
C GLY A 105 11.36 8.80 4.06
N TYR A 106 10.47 8.84 3.06
CA TYR A 106 9.48 7.81 2.77
C TYR A 106 9.96 6.83 1.71
N HIS A 107 9.54 5.56 1.80
CA HIS A 107 9.83 4.54 0.81
C HIS A 107 8.87 4.59 -0.38
N PHE A 108 7.62 4.98 -0.13
CA PHE A 108 6.61 5.15 -1.17
C PHE A 108 5.88 6.49 -1.01
N VAL A 109 5.51 7.08 -2.14
CA VAL A 109 4.66 8.28 -2.21
C VAL A 109 3.47 7.98 -3.12
N ILE A 110 2.26 8.31 -2.67
CA ILE A 110 1.01 8.12 -3.43
C ILE A 110 0.49 9.48 -3.85
N GLN A 111 0.49 9.74 -5.15
CA GLN A 111 0.00 10.97 -5.75
C GLN A 111 -1.54 11.02 -5.76
N LEU A 112 -2.13 12.20 -6.05
CA LEU A 112 -3.59 12.41 -6.06
C LEU A 112 -4.34 11.48 -7.03
N ASP A 113 -3.71 11.12 -8.14
CA ASP A 113 -4.25 10.19 -9.15
C ASP A 113 -4.08 8.70 -8.80
N GLY A 114 -3.52 8.42 -7.61
CA GLY A 114 -3.24 7.05 -7.17
C GLY A 114 -1.91 6.47 -7.69
N THR A 115 -1.13 7.22 -8.46
CA THR A 115 0.21 6.79 -8.87
C THR A 115 1.09 6.56 -7.64
N ILE A 116 1.71 5.38 -7.55
CA ILE A 116 2.65 5.02 -6.49
C ILE A 116 4.06 5.21 -7.01
N GLU A 117 4.80 6.13 -6.41
CA GLU A 117 6.22 6.37 -6.71
C GLU A 117 7.11 5.77 -5.64
N GLU A 118 8.23 5.17 -6.07
CA GLU A 118 9.30 4.81 -5.15
C GLU A 118 10.07 6.05 -4.71
N GLY A 119 10.23 6.19 -3.40
CA GLY A 119 10.98 7.26 -2.78
C GLY A 119 12.41 6.82 -2.41
N ARG A 120 12.67 6.65 -1.10
CA ARG A 120 13.92 6.10 -0.58
C ARG A 120 14.01 4.61 -0.92
N ASN A 121 15.20 4.14 -1.30
CA ASN A 121 15.41 2.72 -1.57
C ASN A 121 14.93 1.86 -0.38
N ILE A 122 14.16 0.83 -0.68
CA ILE A 122 13.51 -0.03 0.32
C ILE A 122 14.51 -0.76 1.22
N ASP A 123 15.75 -0.99 0.76
CA ASP A 123 16.83 -1.61 1.53
C ASP A 123 17.53 -0.62 2.49
N ILE A 124 17.22 0.67 2.39
CA ILE A 124 17.79 1.72 3.25
C ILE A 124 16.77 2.11 4.31
N GLN A 125 17.22 2.26 5.54
CA GLN A 125 16.41 2.76 6.64
C GLN A 125 15.76 4.10 6.27
N GLY A 126 14.46 4.25 6.55
CA GLY A 126 13.73 5.48 6.33
C GLY A 126 14.18 6.63 7.25
N ALA A 127 13.57 7.80 7.03
CA ALA A 127 13.69 8.95 7.93
C ALA A 127 12.30 9.58 8.09
N HIS A 128 11.32 8.80 8.56
CA HIS A 128 9.91 9.20 8.62
C HIS A 128 9.30 9.05 10.01
N CYS A 129 9.87 8.19 10.88
CA CYS A 129 9.37 7.98 12.24
C CYS A 129 10.54 7.61 13.17
N THR A 130 10.93 8.54 14.03
CA THR A 130 12.04 8.34 14.97
C THR A 130 11.80 7.13 15.87
N GLY A 131 12.81 6.28 16.05
CA GLY A 131 12.71 5.02 16.81
C GLY A 131 12.19 3.83 15.99
N HIS A 132 11.50 4.05 14.87
CA HIS A 132 10.85 3.00 14.07
C HIS A 132 11.46 2.82 12.68
N ASN A 133 12.31 3.73 12.22
CA ASN A 133 12.84 3.76 10.85
C ASN A 133 13.57 2.48 10.41
N SER A 134 14.26 1.79 11.34
CA SER A 134 15.11 0.63 11.03
C SER A 134 14.30 -0.61 10.60
N HIS A 135 13.09 -0.76 11.13
CA HIS A 135 12.24 -1.94 10.96
C HIS A 135 10.88 -1.64 10.33
N SER A 136 10.73 -0.45 9.74
CA SER A 136 9.47 -0.04 9.09
C SER A 136 9.63 0.37 7.64
N ILE A 137 8.49 0.36 6.94
CA ILE A 137 8.29 0.96 5.63
C ILE A 137 7.40 2.19 5.79
N GLY A 138 7.90 3.37 5.40
CA GLY A 138 7.11 4.61 5.40
C GLY A 138 6.40 4.82 4.06
N ILE A 139 5.09 5.00 4.10
CA ILE A 139 4.24 5.36 2.96
C ILE A 139 3.66 6.74 3.21
N CYS A 140 3.81 7.66 2.25
CA CYS A 140 3.27 9.00 2.32
C CYS A 140 2.25 9.21 1.20
N TYR A 141 1.03 9.63 1.51
CA TYR A 141 0.13 10.16 0.49
C TYR A 141 0.23 11.68 0.40
N VAL A 142 0.06 12.22 -0.80
CA VAL A 142 0.07 13.67 -1.05
C VAL A 142 -1.25 14.27 -0.58
N GLY A 143 -1.19 15.26 0.33
CA GLY A 143 -2.34 15.89 0.95
C GLY A 143 -2.23 15.91 2.47
N GLY A 144 -3.36 15.82 3.16
CA GLY A 144 -3.46 15.75 4.62
C GLY A 144 -3.81 17.07 5.29
N MET A 145 -3.96 18.17 4.54
CA MET A 145 -4.38 19.48 5.04
C MET A 145 -5.56 20.02 4.22
N ASP A 146 -6.35 20.87 4.83
CA ASP A 146 -7.39 21.61 4.12
C ASP A 146 -6.79 22.54 3.05
N SER A 147 -7.63 23.11 2.17
CA SER A 147 -7.19 23.96 1.05
C SER A 147 -6.38 25.18 1.49
N ALA A 148 -6.62 25.69 2.69
CA ALA A 148 -5.89 26.82 3.28
C ALA A 148 -4.66 26.40 4.09
N CYS A 149 -4.36 25.10 4.18
CA CYS A 149 -3.27 24.51 4.97
C CYS A 149 -3.30 24.90 6.47
N ARG A 150 -4.50 25.01 7.03
CA ARG A 150 -4.72 25.41 8.44
C ARG A 150 -5.06 24.24 9.36
N TYR A 151 -5.80 23.27 8.83
CA TYR A 151 -6.30 22.15 9.63
C TYR A 151 -5.95 20.82 8.96
N ALA A 152 -5.57 19.84 9.78
CA ALA A 152 -5.42 18.46 9.35
C ALA A 152 -6.77 17.90 8.88
N LYS A 153 -6.77 17.28 7.71
CA LYS A 153 -7.97 16.74 7.06
C LYS A 153 -7.61 15.49 6.27
N ASP A 154 -8.43 14.46 6.34
CA ASP A 154 -8.31 13.34 5.41
C ASP A 154 -8.70 13.81 4.01
N THR A 155 -7.70 14.10 3.20
CA THR A 155 -7.87 14.62 1.83
C THR A 155 -7.60 13.56 0.78
N ARG A 156 -7.50 12.29 1.17
CA ARG A 156 -7.25 11.19 0.23
C ARG A 156 -8.36 11.13 -0.82
N THR A 157 -7.97 11.16 -2.09
CA THR A 157 -8.86 10.84 -3.20
C THR A 157 -9.24 9.35 -3.15
N GLU A 158 -10.30 8.95 -3.85
CA GLU A 158 -10.67 7.53 -3.97
C GLU A 158 -9.57 6.73 -4.68
N LEU A 159 -8.85 7.34 -5.62
CA LEU A 159 -7.69 6.73 -6.29
C LEU A 159 -6.54 6.52 -5.30
N GLN A 160 -6.26 7.48 -4.42
CA GLN A 160 -5.25 7.31 -3.37
C GLN A 160 -5.64 6.23 -2.35
N LYS A 161 -6.91 6.16 -1.93
CA LYS A 161 -7.39 5.10 -1.02
C LYS A 161 -7.23 3.73 -1.66
N SER A 162 -7.62 3.58 -2.93
CA SER A 162 -7.47 2.35 -3.69
C SER A 162 -6.00 1.94 -3.85
N ALA A 163 -5.13 2.89 -4.22
CA ALA A 163 -3.69 2.67 -4.38
C ALA A 163 -3.02 2.29 -3.05
N LEU A 164 -3.35 3.00 -1.96
CA LEU A 164 -2.83 2.69 -0.63
C LEU A 164 -3.24 1.29 -0.18
N LEU A 165 -4.51 0.93 -0.34
CA LEU A 165 -5.00 -0.40 0.01
C LEU A 165 -4.26 -1.48 -0.81
N SER A 166 -4.10 -1.28 -2.13
CA SER A 166 -3.36 -2.21 -2.99
C SER A 166 -1.91 -2.38 -2.52
N LEU A 167 -1.20 -1.27 -2.26
CA LEU A 167 0.18 -1.30 -1.77
C LEU A 167 0.28 -2.01 -0.41
N LEU A 168 -0.65 -1.77 0.51
CA LEU A 168 -0.68 -2.42 1.82
C LEU A 168 -0.86 -3.93 1.70
N ILE A 169 -1.70 -4.40 0.79
CA ILE A 169 -1.91 -5.83 0.55
C ILE A 169 -0.64 -6.47 -0.02
N ASP A 170 0.00 -5.82 -1.00
CA ASP A 170 1.27 -6.28 -1.57
C ASP A 170 2.34 -6.41 -0.47
N LEU A 171 2.50 -5.38 0.35
CA LEU A 171 3.47 -5.37 1.43
C LEU A 171 3.16 -6.40 2.51
N LYS A 172 1.90 -6.58 2.90
CA LYS A 172 1.53 -7.65 3.85
C LYS A 172 1.78 -9.04 3.29
N GLY A 173 1.66 -9.21 1.99
CA GLY A 173 2.05 -10.44 1.30
C GLY A 173 3.55 -10.70 1.38
N MET A 174 4.37 -9.66 1.23
CA MET A 174 5.83 -9.75 1.33
C MET A 174 6.33 -9.94 2.76
N TYR A 175 5.64 -9.35 3.74
CA TYR A 175 6.03 -9.33 5.15
C TYR A 175 4.91 -9.88 6.04
N PRO A 176 4.76 -11.21 6.13
CA PRO A 176 3.75 -11.84 6.99
C PRO A 176 3.89 -11.37 8.45
N GLY A 177 2.77 -10.97 9.06
CA GLY A 177 2.75 -10.47 10.44
C GLY A 177 3.07 -8.98 10.59
N VAL A 178 3.43 -8.26 9.50
CA VAL A 178 3.66 -6.81 9.57
C VAL A 178 2.41 -6.06 10.06
N VAL A 179 2.62 -5.08 10.94
CA VAL A 179 1.56 -4.25 11.54
C VAL A 179 1.46 -2.91 10.81
N ILE A 180 0.23 -2.46 10.53
CA ILE A 180 -0.01 -1.16 9.92
C ILE A 180 -0.33 -0.14 11.00
N ARG A 181 0.35 1.02 10.95
CA ARG A 181 0.23 2.12 11.90
C ARG A 181 0.11 3.47 11.18
N GLY A 182 -0.45 4.45 11.86
CA GLY A 182 -0.33 5.86 11.49
C GLY A 182 0.83 6.52 12.23
N HIS A 183 1.43 7.57 11.66
CA HIS A 183 2.49 8.32 12.36
C HIS A 183 1.99 8.90 13.69
N ARG A 184 0.71 9.24 13.79
CA ARG A 184 0.04 9.72 15.01
C ARG A 184 0.12 8.74 16.19
N ASP A 185 0.33 7.46 15.93
CA ASP A 185 0.42 6.44 16.98
C ASP A 185 1.76 6.52 17.74
N PHE A 186 2.76 7.23 17.19
CA PHE A 186 4.11 7.35 17.71
C PHE A 186 4.52 8.78 18.06
N ALA A 187 3.74 9.78 17.64
CA ALA A 187 4.05 11.18 17.86
C ALA A 187 2.76 11.99 18.07
N ASN A 188 2.84 13.08 18.81
CA ASN A 188 1.72 14.02 18.97
C ASN A 188 1.55 14.85 17.68
N LYS A 189 1.02 14.22 16.65
CA LYS A 189 0.78 14.79 15.31
C LYS A 189 -0.53 14.24 14.74
N ASP A 190 -1.18 15.01 13.89
CA ASP A 190 -2.38 14.56 13.18
C ASP A 190 -2.09 13.60 12.00
N CYS A 191 -0.82 13.53 11.57
CA CYS A 191 -0.39 12.67 10.46
C CYS A 191 -0.71 11.18 10.72
N PRO A 192 -1.40 10.50 9.84
CA PRO A 192 -1.72 10.80 8.44
C PRO A 192 -3.06 11.52 8.21
N SER A 193 -3.62 12.20 9.20
CA SER A 193 -4.91 12.93 9.16
C SER A 193 -6.15 12.02 9.11
N PHE A 194 -5.95 10.72 9.35
CA PHE A 194 -7.00 9.70 9.59
C PHE A 194 -6.44 8.59 10.49
N ASP A 195 -7.31 7.75 11.04
CA ASP A 195 -6.92 6.63 11.90
C ASP A 195 -6.57 5.40 11.07
N ALA A 196 -5.30 5.32 10.65
CA ALA A 196 -4.80 4.24 9.81
C ALA A 196 -4.83 2.88 10.52
N THR A 197 -4.52 2.84 11.80
CA THR A 197 -4.52 1.61 12.61
C THR A 197 -5.92 1.01 12.70
N LYS A 198 -6.94 1.85 12.91
CA LYS A 198 -8.33 1.42 12.96
C LYS A 198 -8.84 1.00 11.58
N GLU A 199 -8.54 1.78 10.53
CA GLU A 199 -9.02 1.53 9.17
C GLU A 199 -8.49 0.20 8.62
N TYR A 200 -7.21 -0.10 8.84
CA TYR A 200 -6.54 -1.28 8.27
C TYR A 200 -6.36 -2.45 9.26
N ARG A 201 -7.01 -2.43 10.43
CA ARG A 201 -6.83 -3.47 11.47
C ARG A 201 -7.19 -4.90 11.04
N ARG A 202 -8.02 -5.04 10.00
CA ARG A 202 -8.52 -6.33 9.49
C ARG A 202 -7.79 -6.78 8.22
N LEU A 203 -6.85 -6.01 7.76
CA LEU A 203 -6.00 -6.33 6.64
C LEU A 203 -4.83 -7.22 7.13
#